data_af4265e4b987feb64947a293f5642034
#
_entry.id   af4265e4b987feb64947a293f5642034
#
_cell.length_a   1.000
_cell.length_b   1.000
_cell.length_c   1.000
_cell.angle_alpha   90.00
_cell.angle_beta   90.00
_cell.angle_gamma   90.00
#
_symmetry.space_group_name_H-M   'P 1'
#
loop_
_entity.id
_entity.type
_entity.pdbx_description
1 polymer ?
#
loop_
_entity_poly.entity_id
_entity_poly.type
_entity_poly.pdbx_seq_one_letter_code
_entity_poly.pdbx_strand_id
1 'polypeptide(L)'
;MNIRPYVVCHVFAGLNGRIDGAYMLDPAASPARAAYSRMQVEFGADAVAYGAVTTKGFVGSRSLALDTHGSAPKGDFVAPHDERSFYVSVDPAGEIAWESATYRRAGRADAHVIEILT
;
A
#
# COMPACT_ATOMS: atom_id res chain seq x y z
N MET A 1 2.89 -7.11 -28.11
CA MET A 1 3.74 -6.08 -27.44
C MET A 1 3.83 -6.42 -25.97
N ASN A 2 5.01 -6.63 -25.46
CA ASN A 2 5.19 -6.95 -24.02
C ASN A 2 5.25 -5.62 -23.26
N ILE A 3 4.12 -5.14 -22.76
CA ILE A 3 4.05 -3.90 -21.99
C ILE A 3 4.47 -4.25 -20.56
N ARG A 4 5.64 -3.77 -20.16
CA ARG A 4 6.11 -3.88 -18.78
C ARG A 4 5.85 -2.57 -18.05
N PRO A 5 5.42 -2.60 -16.79
CA PRO A 5 5.28 -1.38 -16.01
C PRO A 5 6.65 -0.73 -15.78
N TYR A 6 6.67 0.59 -15.72
CA TYR A 6 7.82 1.33 -15.21
C TYR A 6 7.75 1.31 -13.68
N VAL A 7 8.79 0.80 -13.04
CA VAL A 7 8.82 0.62 -11.58
C VAL A 7 9.86 1.53 -10.94
N VAL A 8 9.45 2.30 -9.95
CA VAL A 8 10.33 3.14 -9.13
C VAL A 8 10.36 2.58 -7.72
N CYS A 9 11.55 2.26 -7.22
CA CYS A 9 11.76 1.95 -5.81
C CYS A 9 12.11 3.26 -5.09
N HIS A 10 11.21 3.74 -4.22
CA HIS A 10 11.37 4.99 -3.49
C HIS A 10 11.25 4.72 -2.00
N VAL A 11 12.32 4.96 -1.26
CA VAL A 11 12.40 4.69 0.17
C VAL A 11 12.88 5.91 0.94
N PHE A 12 12.40 6.05 2.17
CA PHE A 12 12.91 6.97 3.16
C PHE A 12 13.84 6.20 4.11
N ALA A 13 15.14 6.43 4.01
CA ALA A 13 16.14 5.67 4.74
C ALA A 13 17.02 6.57 5.61
N GLY A 14 17.48 6.02 6.73
CA GLY A 14 18.55 6.61 7.51
C GLY A 14 19.91 6.44 6.84
N LEU A 15 20.92 7.18 7.26
CA LEU A 15 22.29 7.07 6.74
C LEU A 15 22.92 5.68 6.95
N ASN A 16 22.40 4.91 7.90
CA ASN A 16 22.77 3.53 8.17
C ASN A 16 22.02 2.50 7.29
N GLY A 17 21.25 2.96 6.31
CA GLY A 17 20.47 2.09 5.42
C GLY A 17 19.15 1.54 6.01
N ARG A 18 18.80 1.88 7.24
CA ARG A 18 17.51 1.45 7.82
C ARG A 18 16.37 2.22 7.21
N ILE A 19 15.30 1.52 6.90
CA ILE A 19 14.06 2.06 6.34
C ILE A 19 12.92 2.15 7.36
N ASP A 20 13.20 1.79 8.60
CA ASP A 20 12.32 1.93 9.76
C ASP A 20 13.10 2.38 11.00
N GLY A 21 12.39 2.85 12.01
CA GLY A 21 12.96 3.21 13.30
C GLY A 21 12.53 4.59 13.81
N ALA A 22 13.03 4.93 15.00
CA ALA A 22 12.65 6.15 15.70
C ALA A 22 12.93 7.43 14.91
N TYR A 23 13.94 7.44 14.05
CA TYR A 23 14.27 8.60 13.21
C TYR A 23 13.12 9.04 12.31
N MET A 24 12.25 8.12 11.93
CA MET A 24 11.08 8.45 11.07
C MET A 24 10.14 9.45 11.72
N LEU A 25 10.09 9.50 13.05
CA LEU A 25 9.26 10.42 13.82
C LEU A 25 10.05 11.59 14.42
N ASP A 26 11.38 11.60 14.27
CA ASP A 26 12.24 12.66 14.76
C ASP A 26 11.87 14.00 14.09
N PRO A 27 11.70 15.09 14.87
CA PRO A 27 11.46 16.43 14.31
C PRO A 27 12.52 16.87 13.30
N ALA A 28 13.79 16.50 13.50
CA ALA A 28 14.89 16.81 12.60
C ALA A 28 14.74 16.14 11.21
N ALA A 29 14.01 15.04 11.13
CA ALA A 29 13.72 14.35 9.86
C ALA A 29 12.51 14.94 9.11
N SER A 30 11.81 15.94 9.70
CA SER A 30 10.59 16.52 9.10
C SER A 30 10.80 17.05 7.68
N PRO A 31 11.87 17.80 7.36
CA PRO A 31 12.09 18.26 5.98
C PRO A 31 12.28 17.11 4.99
N ALA A 32 12.98 16.05 5.38
CA ALA A 32 13.19 14.87 4.54
C ALA A 32 11.88 14.09 4.33
N ARG A 33 11.03 13.94 5.36
CA ARG A 33 9.69 13.34 5.21
C ARG A 33 8.82 14.14 4.26
N ALA A 34 8.84 15.47 4.37
CA ALA A 34 8.08 16.34 3.47
C ALA A 34 8.56 16.20 2.02
N ALA A 35 9.88 16.15 1.79
CA ALA A 35 10.46 15.90 0.48
C ALA A 35 10.05 14.52 -0.07
N TYR A 36 10.14 13.48 0.74
CA TYR A 36 9.70 12.12 0.38
C TYR A 36 8.25 12.09 -0.09
N SER A 37 7.35 12.72 0.69
CA SER A 37 5.92 12.77 0.35
C SER A 37 5.65 13.55 -0.94
N ARG A 38 6.35 14.67 -1.15
CA ARG A 38 6.23 15.47 -2.36
C ARG A 38 6.67 14.68 -3.59
N MET A 39 7.84 14.03 -3.52
CA MET A 39 8.37 13.22 -4.63
C MET A 39 7.43 12.08 -5.01
N GLN A 40 6.77 11.44 -4.05
CA GLN A 40 5.77 10.41 -4.35
C GLN A 40 4.59 10.95 -5.19
N VAL A 41 4.19 12.19 -4.97
CA VAL A 41 3.16 12.84 -5.79
C VAL A 41 3.71 13.21 -7.17
N GLU A 42 4.93 13.73 -7.21
CA GLU A 42 5.61 14.12 -8.46
C GLU A 42 5.85 12.95 -9.42
N PHE A 43 6.03 11.74 -8.91
CA PHE A 43 6.14 10.54 -9.76
C PHE A 43 4.88 10.26 -10.57
N GLY A 44 3.72 10.73 -10.13
CA GLY A 44 2.45 10.52 -10.84
C GLY A 44 2.15 9.04 -11.11
N ALA A 45 2.57 8.15 -10.20
CA ALA A 45 2.41 6.71 -10.39
C ALA A 45 0.93 6.31 -10.36
N ASP A 46 0.54 5.43 -11.26
CA ASP A 46 -0.82 4.86 -11.30
C ASP A 46 -1.07 3.92 -10.11
N ALA A 47 -0.01 3.31 -9.57
CA ALA A 47 -0.10 2.38 -8.46
C ALA A 47 1.06 2.56 -7.47
N VAL A 48 0.78 2.29 -6.20
CA VAL A 48 1.81 2.11 -5.17
C VAL A 48 1.72 0.69 -4.62
N ALA A 49 2.87 0.05 -4.38
CA ALA A 49 2.92 -1.32 -3.89
C ALA A 49 3.66 -1.40 -2.56
N TYR A 50 3.07 -2.14 -1.61
CA TYR A 50 3.65 -2.41 -0.30
C TYR A 50 3.47 -3.89 0.08
N GLY A 51 4.36 -4.38 0.94
CA GLY A 51 4.18 -5.68 1.57
C GLY A 51 3.19 -5.64 2.74
N ALA A 52 2.77 -6.81 3.21
CA ALA A 52 1.78 -6.97 4.27
C ALA A 52 2.14 -6.24 5.58
N VAL A 53 3.40 -6.26 6.00
CA VAL A 53 3.85 -5.58 7.23
C VAL A 53 3.61 -4.08 7.17
N THR A 54 4.00 -3.44 6.06
CA THR A 54 3.81 -2.00 5.87
C THR A 54 2.32 -1.66 5.74
N THR A 55 1.58 -2.46 5.00
CA THR A 55 0.14 -2.26 4.81
C THR A 55 -0.61 -2.36 6.14
N LYS A 56 -0.30 -3.34 7.00
CA LYS A 56 -0.86 -3.43 8.36
C LYS A 56 -0.58 -2.18 9.21
N GLY A 57 0.58 -1.58 9.03
CA GLY A 57 0.92 -0.30 9.67
C GLY A 57 0.00 0.85 9.26
N PHE A 58 -0.56 0.81 8.06
CA PHE A 58 -1.45 1.86 7.55
C PHE A 58 -2.93 1.59 7.82
N VAL A 59 -3.39 0.34 7.68
CA VAL A 59 -4.80 -0.03 7.79
C VAL A 59 -5.19 -0.62 9.14
N GLY A 60 -4.20 -0.88 10.00
CA GLY A 60 -4.39 -1.55 11.28
C GLY A 60 -4.30 -3.07 11.18
N SER A 61 -4.06 -3.71 12.32
CA SER A 61 -3.89 -5.16 12.44
C SER A 61 -5.16 -5.83 13.00
N ARG A 62 -6.29 -5.66 12.30
CA ARG A 62 -7.52 -6.37 12.65
C ARG A 62 -7.44 -7.82 12.18
N SER A 63 -8.04 -8.72 12.95
CA SER A 63 -8.19 -10.11 12.53
C SER A 63 -9.32 -10.25 11.53
N LEU A 64 -9.10 -11.06 10.50
CA LEU A 64 -10.15 -11.49 9.58
C LEU A 64 -11.10 -12.46 10.29
N ALA A 65 -12.39 -12.20 10.19
CA ALA A 65 -13.44 -13.12 10.69
C ALA A 65 -13.83 -14.08 9.55
N LEU A 66 -12.97 -15.02 9.24
CA LEU A 66 -13.15 -15.93 8.09
C LEU A 66 -14.39 -16.84 8.24
N ASP A 67 -14.78 -17.16 9.47
CA ASP A 67 -15.92 -18.05 9.74
C ASP A 67 -17.28 -17.48 9.33
N THR A 68 -17.34 -16.16 9.06
CA THR A 68 -18.59 -15.49 8.67
C THR A 68 -18.74 -15.35 7.15
N HIS A 69 -17.75 -15.76 6.39
CA HIS A 69 -17.71 -15.63 4.94
C HIS A 69 -17.90 -17.00 4.29
N GLY A 70 -18.74 -17.05 3.28
CA GLY A 70 -18.94 -18.27 2.49
C GLY A 70 -17.69 -18.63 1.67
N SER A 71 -17.80 -19.70 0.88
CA SER A 71 -16.72 -20.13 -0.02
C SER A 71 -16.35 -19.01 -0.99
N ALA A 72 -15.07 -18.69 -1.05
CA ALA A 72 -14.56 -17.76 -2.03
C ALA A 72 -14.65 -18.34 -3.46
N PRO A 73 -14.96 -17.53 -4.48
CA PRO A 73 -14.88 -17.97 -5.86
C PRO A 73 -13.45 -18.38 -6.21
N LYS A 74 -13.32 -19.34 -7.13
CA LYS A 74 -12.01 -19.72 -7.67
C LYS A 74 -11.53 -18.67 -8.66
N GLY A 75 -10.25 -18.32 -8.58
CA GLY A 75 -9.59 -17.38 -9.47
C GLY A 75 -9.63 -15.94 -8.97
N ASP A 76 -9.25 -15.03 -9.84
CA ASP A 76 -9.17 -13.61 -9.51
C ASP A 76 -10.55 -13.01 -9.35
N PHE A 77 -10.68 -12.17 -8.34
CA PHE A 77 -11.89 -11.38 -8.08
C PHE A 77 -11.60 -9.92 -8.34
N VAL A 78 -12.42 -9.27 -9.15
CA VAL A 78 -12.30 -7.83 -9.43
C VAL A 78 -13.57 -7.14 -8.95
N ALA A 79 -13.45 -6.32 -7.90
CA ALA A 79 -14.54 -5.48 -7.42
C ALA A 79 -14.78 -4.32 -8.40
N PRO A 80 -16.03 -3.89 -8.62
CA PRO A 80 -16.30 -2.65 -9.35
C PRO A 80 -15.59 -1.46 -8.71
N HIS A 81 -14.99 -0.60 -9.53
CA HIS A 81 -14.28 0.58 -9.06
C HIS A 81 -14.31 1.72 -10.08
N ASP A 82 -14.22 2.96 -9.58
CA ASP A 82 -14.10 4.18 -10.38
C ASP A 82 -12.74 4.87 -10.17
N GLU A 83 -11.96 4.43 -9.20
CA GLU A 83 -10.64 4.97 -8.91
C GLU A 83 -9.68 4.72 -10.08
N ARG A 84 -8.81 5.71 -10.33
CA ARG A 84 -7.74 5.63 -11.33
C ARG A 84 -6.38 5.28 -10.72
N SER A 85 -6.28 5.36 -9.39
CA SER A 85 -5.08 4.99 -8.64
C SER A 85 -5.28 3.64 -7.97
N PHE A 86 -4.19 2.90 -7.80
CA PHE A 86 -4.23 1.57 -7.20
C PHE A 86 -3.29 1.47 -6.01
N TYR A 87 -3.75 0.79 -4.98
CA TYR A 87 -2.95 0.38 -3.84
C TYR A 87 -2.75 -1.13 -3.91
N VAL A 88 -1.52 -1.54 -4.20
CA VAL A 88 -1.19 -2.97 -4.31
C VAL A 88 -0.60 -3.46 -3.01
N SER A 89 -1.24 -4.43 -2.38
CA SER A 89 -0.76 -5.10 -1.18
C SER A 89 -0.30 -6.51 -1.53
N VAL A 90 0.95 -6.82 -1.21
CA VAL A 90 1.46 -8.18 -1.34
C VAL A 90 1.30 -8.87 0.01
N ASP A 91 0.26 -9.68 0.13
CA ASP A 91 -0.16 -10.37 1.36
C ASP A 91 -0.39 -11.86 1.09
N PRO A 92 0.67 -12.66 0.92
CA PRO A 92 0.54 -14.07 0.56
C PRO A 92 -0.34 -14.89 1.50
N ALA A 93 -0.39 -14.53 2.76
CA ALA A 93 -1.16 -15.25 3.78
C ALA A 93 -2.61 -14.74 3.92
N GLY A 94 -3.00 -13.65 3.25
CA GLY A 94 -4.34 -13.09 3.34
C GLY A 94 -4.68 -12.60 4.74
N GLU A 95 -3.76 -11.90 5.40
CA GLU A 95 -3.92 -11.48 6.79
C GLU A 95 -4.51 -10.08 6.97
N ILE A 96 -4.63 -9.31 5.88
CA ILE A 96 -5.06 -7.92 5.96
C ILE A 96 -6.59 -7.86 5.90
N ALA A 97 -7.20 -7.34 6.96
CA ALA A 97 -8.64 -7.14 7.03
C ALA A 97 -9.02 -5.77 6.43
N TRP A 98 -9.22 -5.72 5.13
CA TRP A 98 -9.71 -4.53 4.45
C TRP A 98 -11.14 -4.19 4.86
N GLU A 99 -11.42 -2.93 5.13
CA GLU A 99 -12.79 -2.45 5.39
C GLU A 99 -13.54 -2.09 4.11
N SER A 100 -12.80 -1.78 3.06
CA SER A 100 -13.33 -1.29 1.79
C SER A 100 -12.39 -1.67 0.67
N ALA A 101 -12.93 -1.81 -0.53
CA ALA A 101 -12.14 -1.94 -1.75
C ALA A 101 -11.44 -0.61 -2.14
N THR A 102 -11.78 0.50 -1.46
CA THR A 102 -11.17 1.81 -1.67
C THR A 102 -10.32 2.18 -0.47
N TYR A 103 -9.03 2.38 -0.68
CA TYR A 103 -8.10 2.88 0.32
C TYR A 103 -8.02 4.40 0.28
N ARG A 104 -8.26 5.04 1.43
CA ARG A 104 -8.22 6.49 1.59
C ARG A 104 -7.11 6.90 2.53
N ARG A 105 -6.31 7.87 2.10
CA ARG A 105 -5.24 8.44 2.89
C ARG A 105 -5.18 9.95 2.69
N ALA A 106 -5.06 10.69 3.78
CA ALA A 106 -4.98 12.16 3.74
C ALA A 106 -3.86 12.63 2.78
N GLY A 107 -4.18 13.59 1.94
CA GLY A 107 -3.24 14.16 0.97
C GLY A 107 -2.94 13.29 -0.26
N ARG A 108 -3.72 12.23 -0.49
CA ARG A 108 -3.61 11.33 -1.64
C ARG A 108 -4.96 11.14 -2.32
N ALA A 109 -4.94 10.80 -3.60
CA ALA A 109 -6.14 10.34 -4.29
C ALA A 109 -6.61 9.01 -3.68
N ASP A 110 -7.92 8.78 -3.72
CA ASP A 110 -8.50 7.48 -3.38
C ASP A 110 -7.94 6.42 -4.32
N ALA A 111 -7.64 5.25 -3.79
CA ALA A 111 -7.02 4.17 -4.54
C ALA A 111 -7.83 2.88 -4.40
N HIS A 112 -8.04 2.19 -5.53
CA HIS A 112 -8.61 0.86 -5.51
C HIS A 112 -7.59 -0.14 -4.97
N VAL A 113 -8.01 -1.00 -4.05
CA VAL A 113 -7.14 -2.00 -3.43
C VAL A 113 -7.00 -3.21 -4.35
N ILE A 114 -5.76 -3.58 -4.62
CA ILE A 114 -5.41 -4.87 -5.24
C ILE A 114 -4.63 -5.66 -4.21
N GLU A 115 -5.15 -6.80 -3.80
CA GLU A 115 -4.47 -7.71 -2.87
C GLU A 115 -3.95 -8.93 -3.61
N ILE A 116 -2.65 -9.17 -3.48
CA ILE A 116 -1.97 -10.31 -4.10
C ILE A 116 -1.82 -11.40 -3.05
N LEU A 117 -2.55 -12.49 -3.28
CA LEU A 117 -2.54 -13.70 -2.47
C LEU A 117 -1.79 -14.83 -3.18
N THR A 118 -1.42 -15.90 -2.46
CA THR A 118 -0.83 -17.12 -3.05
C THR A 118 -1.58 -18.36 -2.63
#